data_03ae64c9bdb1bad90d5195aa3867dad6
#
_entry.id   03ae64c9bdb1bad90d5195aa3867dad6
#
_cell.length_a   1.000
_cell.length_b   1.000
_cell.length_c   1.000
_cell.angle_alpha   90.00
_cell.angle_beta   90.00
_cell.angle_gamma   90.00
#
_symmetry.space_group_name_H-M   'P 1'
#
loop_
_entity.id
_entity.type
_entity.pdbx_description
1 polymer ?
#
loop_
_entity_poly.entity_id
_entity_poly.type
_entity_poly.pdbx_seq_one_letter_code
_entity_poly.pdbx_strand_id
1 'polypeptide(L)'
;YEPENLFYLLALSGLDREILDSNFKTKIFEIIKRDNSTKNNIAYGNFLLSKYELKNNEYENEFNYLLKAHQYYFKSKERKFKKEIDYMFNVLPNRKEFLKLNKYNKNFNKENYLTKPIFIIGVPRSGSTLIEKVIASGKQYIPIGEETAIIHSSFKELINNNQKSNLD
;
A
#
# COMPACT_ATOMS: atom_id res chain seq x y z
N TYR A 1 -5.02 9.32 24.10
CA TYR A 1 -5.11 7.84 24.15
C TYR A 1 -6.55 7.41 23.92
N GLU A 2 -6.78 6.64 22.86
CA GLU A 2 -8.10 6.10 22.48
C GLU A 2 -8.10 4.60 22.79
N PRO A 3 -8.53 4.16 23.98
CA PRO A 3 -8.44 2.76 24.39
C PRO A 3 -9.32 1.80 23.56
N GLU A 4 -10.25 2.35 22.79
CA GLU A 4 -11.16 1.61 21.93
C GLU A 4 -10.68 1.53 20.47
N ASN A 5 -9.57 2.17 20.12
CA ASN A 5 -8.97 2.12 18.80
C ASN A 5 -8.10 0.85 18.66
N LEU A 6 -8.65 -0.17 18.03
CA LEU A 6 -7.99 -1.46 17.89
C LEU A 6 -6.75 -1.45 16.98
N PHE A 7 -6.49 -0.34 16.28
CA PHE A 7 -5.26 -0.17 15.49
C PHE A 7 -4.00 -0.25 16.37
N TYR A 8 -4.02 0.39 17.53
CA TYR A 8 -2.85 0.37 18.43
C TYR A 8 -2.60 -1.02 19.00
N LEU A 9 -3.66 -1.76 19.36
CA LEU A 9 -3.52 -3.14 19.82
C LEU A 9 -3.01 -4.05 18.68
N LEU A 10 -3.47 -3.84 17.44
CA LEU A 10 -2.97 -4.57 16.29
C LEU A 10 -1.49 -4.30 16.03
N ALA A 11 -1.04 -3.05 16.14
CA ALA A 11 0.36 -2.67 15.99
C ALA A 11 1.23 -3.31 17.09
N LEU A 12 0.81 -3.23 18.36
CA LEU A 12 1.50 -3.85 19.48
C LEU A 12 1.59 -5.37 19.35
N SER A 13 0.53 -6.03 18.91
CA SER A 13 0.53 -7.49 18.68
C SER A 13 1.47 -7.94 17.57
N GLY A 14 1.99 -7.02 16.76
CA GLY A 14 3.06 -7.28 15.79
C GLY A 14 4.46 -7.31 16.42
N LEU A 15 4.64 -6.60 17.54
CA LEU A 15 5.90 -6.55 18.29
C LEU A 15 5.97 -7.69 19.31
N ASP A 16 4.87 -7.94 20.01
CA ASP A 16 4.77 -8.99 21.03
C ASP A 16 3.41 -9.70 20.90
N ARG A 17 3.47 -11.00 20.60
CA ARG A 17 2.28 -11.84 20.44
C ARG A 17 1.65 -12.25 21.77
N GLU A 18 2.38 -12.15 22.88
CA GLU A 18 1.88 -12.52 24.21
C GLU A 18 0.93 -11.49 24.80
N ILE A 19 0.93 -10.28 24.26
CA ILE A 19 -0.04 -9.22 24.63
C ILE A 19 -1.50 -9.66 24.40
N LEU A 20 -1.74 -10.60 23.49
CA LEU A 20 -3.08 -11.08 23.16
C LEU A 20 -3.51 -12.18 24.14
N ASP A 21 -4.00 -11.80 25.29
CA ASP A 21 -4.62 -12.68 26.28
C ASP A 21 -6.14 -12.85 26.07
N SER A 22 -6.78 -13.70 26.88
CA SER A 22 -8.21 -13.98 26.80
C SER A 22 -9.09 -12.76 27.10
N ASN A 23 -8.63 -11.86 27.98
CA ASN A 23 -9.37 -10.65 28.36
C ASN A 23 -9.45 -9.68 27.17
N PHE A 24 -8.35 -9.53 26.44
CA PHE A 24 -8.35 -8.74 25.20
C PHE A 24 -9.23 -9.36 24.12
N LYS A 25 -9.30 -10.68 24.00
CA LYS A 25 -10.20 -11.35 23.04
C LYS A 25 -11.65 -10.94 23.28
N THR A 26 -12.11 -11.00 24.53
CA THR A 26 -13.48 -10.57 24.91
C THR A 26 -13.71 -9.09 24.59
N LYS A 27 -12.77 -8.23 24.98
CA LYS A 27 -12.85 -6.79 24.71
C LYS A 27 -12.90 -6.48 23.22
N ILE A 28 -12.14 -7.18 22.40
CA ILE A 28 -12.17 -7.03 20.94
C ILE A 28 -13.58 -7.35 20.42
N PHE A 29 -14.18 -8.46 20.85
CA PHE A 29 -15.54 -8.81 20.47
C PHE A 29 -16.58 -7.77 20.88
N GLU A 30 -16.47 -7.21 22.08
CA GLU A 30 -17.37 -6.14 22.54
C GLU A 30 -17.26 -4.91 21.65
N ILE A 31 -16.02 -4.48 21.33
CA ILE A 31 -15.79 -3.28 20.51
C ILE A 31 -16.33 -3.46 19.10
N ILE A 32 -16.07 -4.60 18.45
CA ILE A 32 -16.53 -4.80 17.06
C ILE A 32 -18.03 -5.02 16.92
N LYS A 33 -18.72 -5.43 17.98
CA LYS A 33 -20.17 -5.64 17.99
C LYS A 33 -20.98 -4.38 18.26
N ARG A 34 -20.36 -3.29 18.67
CA ARG A 34 -21.08 -2.03 18.94
C ARG A 34 -21.59 -1.41 17.65
N ASP A 35 -22.81 -0.91 17.66
CA ASP A 35 -23.45 -0.28 16.49
C ASP A 35 -22.68 0.92 15.94
N ASN A 36 -21.95 1.64 16.81
CA ASN A 36 -21.14 2.79 16.46
C ASN A 36 -19.69 2.42 16.07
N SER A 37 -19.34 1.14 16.01
CA SER A 37 -17.99 0.74 15.66
C SER A 37 -17.66 1.09 14.20
N THR A 38 -16.52 1.76 14.00
CA THR A 38 -16.10 2.15 12.65
C THR A 38 -15.67 0.92 11.84
N LYS A 39 -15.82 1.01 10.51
CA LYS A 39 -15.36 -0.05 9.60
C LYS A 39 -13.89 -0.40 9.80
N ASN A 40 -13.04 0.59 10.12
CA ASN A 40 -11.64 0.36 10.45
C ASN A 40 -11.47 -0.46 11.73
N ASN A 41 -12.19 -0.12 12.79
CA ASN A 41 -12.12 -0.87 14.05
C ASN A 41 -12.60 -2.31 13.87
N ILE A 42 -13.69 -2.51 13.12
CA ILE A 42 -14.17 -3.86 12.79
C ILE A 42 -13.10 -4.63 12.02
N ALA A 43 -12.43 -3.99 11.05
CA ALA A 43 -11.34 -4.60 10.31
C ALA A 43 -10.17 -4.99 11.23
N TYR A 44 -9.69 -4.06 12.06
CA TYR A 44 -8.58 -4.30 12.97
C TYR A 44 -8.91 -5.37 14.01
N GLY A 45 -10.14 -5.37 14.53
CA GLY A 45 -10.62 -6.40 15.45
C GLY A 45 -10.61 -7.80 14.81
N ASN A 46 -11.06 -7.91 13.56
CA ASN A 46 -11.01 -9.20 12.86
C ASN A 46 -9.58 -9.64 12.55
N PHE A 47 -8.63 -8.72 12.23
CA PHE A 47 -7.21 -9.06 12.12
C PHE A 47 -6.63 -9.55 13.46
N LEU A 48 -7.03 -8.97 14.58
CA LEU A 48 -6.62 -9.44 15.89
C LEU A 48 -7.19 -10.82 16.20
N LEU A 49 -8.48 -11.05 15.94
CA LEU A 49 -9.12 -12.36 16.14
C LEU A 49 -8.48 -13.45 15.30
N SER A 50 -8.07 -13.17 14.07
CA SER A 50 -7.35 -14.15 13.25
C SER A 50 -6.04 -14.60 13.90
N LYS A 51 -5.32 -13.70 14.59
CA LYS A 51 -4.09 -14.07 15.31
C LYS A 51 -4.34 -15.02 16.50
N TYR A 52 -5.49 -14.90 17.18
CA TYR A 52 -5.87 -15.86 18.22
C TYR A 52 -6.15 -17.25 17.64
N GLU A 53 -6.88 -17.31 16.53
CA GLU A 53 -7.20 -18.58 15.89
C GLU A 53 -5.92 -19.25 15.34
N LEU A 54 -5.01 -18.46 14.76
CA LEU A 54 -3.69 -18.95 14.33
C LEU A 54 -2.90 -19.56 15.50
N LYS A 55 -2.89 -18.92 16.68
CA LYS A 55 -2.22 -19.42 17.87
C LYS A 55 -2.80 -20.77 18.34
N ASN A 56 -4.09 -21.00 18.09
CA ASN A 56 -4.79 -22.23 18.45
C ASN A 56 -4.77 -23.28 17.34
N ASN A 57 -4.12 -23.01 16.19
CA ASN A 57 -4.10 -23.84 14.99
C ASN A 57 -5.48 -24.03 14.34
N GLU A 58 -6.41 -23.10 14.58
CA GLU A 58 -7.75 -23.07 14.01
C GLU A 58 -7.74 -22.33 12.66
N TYR A 59 -7.12 -22.92 11.65
CA TYR A 59 -6.84 -22.26 10.36
C TYR A 59 -8.08 -21.85 9.57
N GLU A 60 -9.17 -22.60 9.66
CA GLU A 60 -10.43 -22.23 9.00
C GLU A 60 -11.02 -20.96 9.62
N ASN A 61 -11.03 -20.88 10.95
CA ASN A 61 -11.50 -19.70 11.68
C ASN A 61 -10.57 -18.50 11.43
N GLU A 62 -9.26 -18.71 11.42
CA GLU A 62 -8.28 -17.70 11.04
C GLU A 62 -8.61 -17.10 9.67
N PHE A 63 -8.78 -17.96 8.65
CA PHE A 63 -9.08 -17.51 7.29
C PHE A 63 -10.39 -16.73 7.22
N ASN A 64 -11.43 -17.17 7.92
CA ASN A 64 -12.70 -16.48 7.97
C ASN A 64 -12.60 -15.10 8.61
N TYR A 65 -11.80 -14.92 9.66
CA TYR A 65 -11.53 -13.61 10.26
C TYR A 65 -10.70 -12.73 9.33
N LEU A 66 -9.68 -13.26 8.67
CA LEU A 66 -8.89 -12.53 7.68
C LEU A 66 -9.76 -12.02 6.53
N LEU A 67 -10.63 -12.86 6.00
CA LEU A 67 -11.56 -12.48 4.93
C LEU A 67 -12.46 -11.31 5.35
N LYS A 68 -13.08 -11.41 6.55
CA LYS A 68 -13.90 -10.33 7.12
C LYS A 68 -13.09 -9.05 7.34
N ALA A 69 -11.88 -9.17 7.88
CA ALA A 69 -11.00 -8.05 8.11
C ALA A 69 -10.71 -7.28 6.82
N HIS A 70 -10.30 -7.99 5.76
CA HIS A 70 -10.03 -7.39 4.45
C HIS A 70 -11.28 -6.76 3.82
N GLN A 71 -12.45 -7.39 3.92
CA GLN A 71 -13.71 -6.83 3.42
C GLN A 71 -14.04 -5.48 4.10
N TYR A 72 -13.95 -5.42 5.43
CA TYR A 72 -14.23 -4.18 6.16
C TYR A 72 -13.17 -3.12 5.93
N TYR A 73 -11.89 -3.50 5.85
CA TYR A 73 -10.80 -2.59 5.53
C TYR A 73 -10.98 -1.97 4.13
N PHE A 74 -11.27 -2.79 3.12
CA PHE A 74 -11.56 -2.32 1.78
C PHE A 74 -12.75 -1.36 1.76
N LYS A 75 -13.88 -1.73 2.38
CA LYS A 75 -15.06 -0.85 2.50
C LYS A 75 -14.74 0.49 3.19
N SER A 76 -13.82 0.51 4.13
CA SER A 76 -13.40 1.74 4.82
C SER A 76 -12.60 2.68 3.93
N LYS A 77 -11.90 2.16 2.93
CA LYS A 77 -11.03 2.89 1.98
C LYS A 77 -11.66 3.05 0.59
N GLU A 78 -12.83 2.50 0.36
CA GLU A 78 -13.47 2.42 -0.96
C GLU A 78 -13.53 3.78 -1.68
N ARG A 79 -13.95 4.83 -0.97
CA ARG A 79 -14.03 6.19 -1.55
C ARG A 79 -12.66 6.72 -1.99
N LYS A 80 -11.61 6.42 -1.21
CA LYS A 80 -10.24 6.81 -1.55
C LYS A 80 -9.75 6.05 -2.78
N PHE A 81 -9.91 4.73 -2.80
CA PHE A 81 -9.52 3.91 -3.93
C PHE A 81 -10.26 4.29 -5.22
N LYS A 82 -11.56 4.55 -5.15
CA LYS A 82 -12.32 5.01 -6.32
C LYS A 82 -11.77 6.32 -6.89
N LYS A 83 -11.43 7.28 -6.03
CA LYS A 83 -10.83 8.55 -6.47
C LYS A 83 -9.44 8.36 -7.08
N GLU A 84 -8.60 7.50 -6.48
CA GLU A 84 -7.26 7.21 -6.99
C GLU A 84 -7.32 6.49 -8.35
N ILE A 85 -8.23 5.51 -8.50
CA ILE A 85 -8.46 4.79 -9.76
C ILE A 85 -8.98 5.77 -10.84
N ASP A 86 -9.99 6.56 -10.52
CA ASP A 86 -10.52 7.57 -11.46
C ASP A 86 -9.43 8.54 -11.91
N TYR A 87 -8.62 9.04 -10.96
CA TYR A 87 -7.51 9.90 -11.29
C TYR A 87 -6.50 9.22 -12.23
N MET A 88 -6.11 7.99 -11.96
CA MET A 88 -5.11 7.25 -12.74
C MET A 88 -5.58 6.95 -14.16
N PHE A 89 -6.83 6.56 -14.34
CA PHE A 89 -7.34 6.08 -15.63
C PHE A 89 -8.04 7.17 -16.46
N ASN A 90 -8.67 8.13 -15.81
CA ASN A 90 -9.50 9.12 -16.51
C ASN A 90 -8.89 10.53 -16.53
N VAL A 91 -8.22 10.94 -15.44
CA VAL A 91 -7.69 12.31 -15.33
C VAL A 91 -6.26 12.39 -15.85
N LEU A 92 -5.38 11.52 -15.34
CA LEU A 92 -3.94 11.57 -15.64
C LEU A 92 -3.61 11.43 -17.14
N PRO A 93 -4.20 10.47 -17.91
CA PRO A 93 -3.88 10.30 -19.32
C PRO A 93 -4.26 11.50 -20.18
N ASN A 94 -5.26 12.29 -19.74
CA ASN A 94 -5.79 13.44 -20.47
C ASN A 94 -5.12 14.77 -20.10
N ARG A 95 -4.14 14.78 -19.21
CA ARG A 95 -3.47 16.04 -18.83
C ARG A 95 -2.57 16.54 -19.94
N LYS A 96 -2.76 17.81 -20.29
CA LYS A 96 -1.97 18.51 -21.31
C LYS A 96 -0.46 18.52 -21.00
N GLU A 97 -0.09 18.52 -19.71
CA GLU A 97 1.30 18.47 -19.27
C GLU A 97 1.97 17.15 -19.63
N PHE A 98 1.26 16.01 -19.50
CA PHE A 98 1.75 14.70 -19.93
C PHE A 98 1.98 14.62 -21.43
N LEU A 99 1.06 15.22 -22.20
CA LEU A 99 1.18 15.30 -23.65
C LEU A 99 2.34 16.22 -24.08
N LYS A 100 2.70 17.22 -23.27
CA LYS A 100 3.86 18.08 -23.51
C LYS A 100 5.17 17.37 -23.24
N LEU A 101 5.26 16.50 -22.21
CA LEU A 101 6.46 15.72 -21.91
C LEU A 101 6.92 14.87 -23.10
N ASN A 102 6.00 14.33 -23.87
CA ASN A 102 6.31 13.61 -25.10
C ASN A 102 6.97 14.47 -26.19
N LYS A 103 6.82 15.79 -26.14
CA LYS A 103 7.47 16.72 -27.08
C LYS A 103 8.91 17.07 -26.68
N TYR A 104 9.26 16.99 -25.38
CA TYR A 104 10.61 17.27 -24.89
C TYR A 104 11.62 16.17 -25.24
N ASN A 105 11.16 14.95 -25.54
CA ASN A 105 12.05 13.82 -25.86
C ASN A 105 12.77 13.91 -27.22
N LYS A 106 12.48 14.91 -28.05
CA LYS A 106 13.15 15.05 -29.37
C LYS A 106 14.53 15.67 -29.33
N ASN A 107 14.92 16.32 -28.22
CA ASN A 107 16.19 17.05 -28.09
C ASN A 107 17.16 16.46 -27.06
N PHE A 108 16.95 15.23 -26.60
CA PHE A 108 17.97 14.54 -25.82
C PHE A 108 19.12 14.14 -26.73
N ASN A 109 20.23 14.88 -26.68
CA ASN A 109 21.47 14.50 -27.31
C ASN A 109 21.87 13.10 -26.84
N LYS A 110 21.78 12.13 -27.75
CA LYS A 110 22.08 10.71 -27.49
C LYS A 110 23.54 10.44 -27.10
N GLU A 111 24.42 11.45 -27.18
CA GLU A 111 25.86 11.23 -27.12
C GLU A 111 26.47 11.22 -25.71
N ASN A 112 25.75 11.63 -24.66
CA ASN A 112 26.34 11.81 -23.33
C ASN A 112 25.98 10.78 -22.27
N TYR A 113 25.23 9.73 -22.58
CA TYR A 113 24.95 8.69 -21.60
C TYR A 113 25.82 7.45 -21.87
N LEU A 114 26.88 7.31 -21.11
CA LEU A 114 27.75 6.12 -21.09
C LEU A 114 27.00 4.86 -20.64
N THR A 115 25.86 5.00 -19.97
CA THR A 115 25.04 3.90 -19.51
C THR A 115 23.55 4.15 -19.78
N LYS A 116 22.87 3.14 -20.31
CA LYS A 116 21.41 3.18 -20.49
C LYS A 116 20.75 2.66 -19.19
N PRO A 117 19.92 3.46 -18.51
CA PRO A 117 19.20 2.98 -17.32
C PRO A 117 18.18 1.91 -17.73
N ILE A 118 18.08 0.88 -16.91
CA ILE A 118 17.06 -0.17 -17.03
C ILE A 118 16.05 0.06 -15.90
N PHE A 119 14.80 0.29 -16.25
CA PHE A 119 13.72 0.44 -15.27
C PHE A 119 12.93 -0.86 -15.19
N ILE A 120 12.82 -1.42 -13.99
CA ILE A 120 11.96 -2.57 -13.69
C ILE A 120 10.66 -2.02 -13.10
N ILE A 121 9.57 -2.21 -13.82
CA ILE A 121 8.26 -1.71 -13.41
C ILE A 121 7.37 -2.92 -13.13
N GLY A 122 6.72 -2.91 -11.98
CA GLY A 122 5.78 -3.96 -11.58
C GLY A 122 4.91 -3.55 -10.39
N VAL A 123 3.86 -4.32 -10.17
CA VAL A 123 3.07 -4.16 -8.94
C VAL A 123 3.87 -4.66 -7.72
N PRO A 124 3.62 -4.15 -6.52
CA PRO A 124 4.26 -4.66 -5.31
C PRO A 124 4.14 -6.19 -5.23
N ARG A 125 5.22 -6.86 -4.85
CA ARG A 125 5.30 -8.34 -4.72
C ARG A 125 5.25 -9.12 -6.04
N SER A 126 5.47 -8.48 -7.19
CA SER A 126 5.53 -9.12 -8.51
C SER A 126 6.85 -9.82 -8.83
N GLY A 127 7.81 -9.81 -7.90
CA GLY A 127 9.14 -10.39 -8.12
C GLY A 127 10.14 -9.45 -8.79
N SER A 128 9.89 -8.15 -8.82
CA SER A 128 10.81 -7.13 -9.36
C SER A 128 12.23 -7.25 -8.82
N THR A 129 12.39 -7.48 -7.52
CA THR A 129 13.69 -7.71 -6.87
C THR A 129 14.41 -8.97 -7.40
N LEU A 130 13.67 -10.03 -7.73
CA LEU A 130 14.26 -11.23 -8.31
C LEU A 130 14.77 -10.95 -9.73
N ILE A 131 13.97 -10.26 -10.55
CA ILE A 131 14.34 -9.86 -11.91
C ILE A 131 15.58 -8.95 -11.86
N GLU A 132 15.62 -8.00 -10.96
CA GLU A 132 16.79 -7.12 -10.74
C GLU A 132 18.04 -7.93 -10.45
N LYS A 133 17.98 -8.89 -9.53
CA LYS A 133 19.13 -9.78 -9.22
C LYS A 133 19.54 -10.65 -10.39
N VAL A 134 18.59 -11.15 -11.17
CA VAL A 134 18.89 -11.96 -12.38
C VAL A 134 19.61 -11.09 -13.42
N ILE A 135 19.17 -9.88 -13.68
CA ILE A 135 19.83 -8.94 -14.61
C ILE A 135 21.23 -8.61 -14.10
N ALA A 136 21.39 -8.34 -12.82
CA ALA A 136 22.67 -7.97 -12.21
C ALA A 136 23.67 -9.13 -12.14
N SER A 137 23.20 -10.37 -12.16
CA SER A 137 24.06 -11.57 -12.15
C SER A 137 24.72 -11.90 -13.50
N GLY A 138 24.46 -11.09 -14.53
CA GLY A 138 25.05 -11.24 -15.86
C GLY A 138 26.57 -11.04 -15.89
N LYS A 139 27.18 -11.30 -17.05
CA LYS A 139 28.66 -11.16 -17.24
C LYS A 139 29.16 -9.72 -17.12
N GLN A 140 28.31 -8.73 -17.28
CA GLN A 140 28.64 -7.31 -17.09
C GLN A 140 28.18 -6.85 -15.71
N TYR A 141 29.04 -6.10 -15.02
CA TYR A 141 28.66 -5.45 -13.78
C TYR A 141 27.59 -4.40 -14.04
N ILE A 142 26.40 -4.63 -13.52
CA ILE A 142 25.28 -3.69 -13.55
C ILE A 142 25.05 -3.21 -12.14
N PRO A 143 25.26 -1.92 -11.83
CA PRO A 143 24.95 -1.38 -10.51
C PRO A 143 23.45 -1.53 -10.23
N ILE A 144 23.12 -2.13 -9.09
CA ILE A 144 21.76 -2.26 -8.61
C ILE A 144 21.44 -1.02 -7.78
N GLY A 145 20.34 -0.34 -8.09
CA GLY A 145 19.78 0.72 -7.25
C GLY A 145 18.80 0.13 -6.25
N GLU A 146 18.67 0.77 -5.10
CA GLU A 146 17.55 0.47 -4.21
C GLU A 146 16.24 0.97 -4.83
N GLU A 147 15.10 0.40 -4.37
CA GLU A 147 13.78 0.85 -4.77
C GLU A 147 13.63 2.34 -4.45
N THR A 148 13.76 3.17 -5.48
CA THR A 148 13.68 4.61 -5.31
C THR A 148 12.23 5.04 -5.36
N ALA A 149 11.73 5.66 -4.32
CA ALA A 149 10.42 6.29 -4.31
C ALA A 149 10.32 7.55 -5.22
N ILE A 150 11.32 7.79 -6.07
CA ILE A 150 11.42 8.98 -6.92
C ILE A 150 10.18 9.12 -7.80
N ILE A 151 9.77 8.07 -8.49
CA ILE A 151 8.57 8.10 -9.35
C ILE A 151 7.34 8.40 -8.52
N HIS A 152 7.20 7.76 -7.35
CA HIS A 152 6.08 7.98 -6.45
C HIS A 152 6.07 9.39 -5.85
N SER A 153 7.23 9.92 -5.47
CA SER A 153 7.38 11.28 -4.93
C SER A 153 7.08 12.33 -6.00
N SER A 154 7.64 12.18 -7.19
CA SER A 154 7.38 13.08 -8.32
C SER A 154 5.91 13.05 -8.73
N PHE A 155 5.28 11.88 -8.67
CA PHE A 155 3.86 11.73 -8.94
C PHE A 155 2.99 12.41 -7.88
N LYS A 156 3.31 12.26 -6.59
CA LYS A 156 2.64 12.98 -5.50
C LYS A 156 2.77 14.49 -5.64
N GLU A 157 3.95 14.96 -6.01
CA GLU A 157 4.22 16.38 -6.19
C GLU A 157 3.41 16.97 -7.35
N LEU A 158 3.32 16.26 -8.47
CA LEU A 158 2.45 16.60 -9.58
C LEU A 158 0.96 16.68 -9.20
N ILE A 159 0.49 15.75 -8.36
CA ILE A 159 -0.88 15.75 -7.85
C ILE A 159 -1.12 16.97 -6.94
N ASN A 160 -0.23 17.22 -5.98
CA ASN A 160 -0.37 18.26 -4.98
C ASN A 160 -0.29 19.66 -5.57
N ASN A 161 0.62 19.90 -6.52
CA ASN A 161 0.78 21.20 -7.17
C ASN A 161 -0.45 21.58 -8.04
N ASN A 162 -1.16 20.59 -8.54
CA ASN A 162 -2.35 20.81 -9.35
C ASN A 162 -3.66 20.94 -8.52
N GLN A 163 -3.65 20.53 -7.26
CA GLN A 163 -4.77 20.84 -6.36
C GLN A 163 -4.72 22.30 -5.89
N LYS A 164 -3.55 22.92 -5.83
CA LYS A 164 -3.39 24.34 -5.48
C LYS A 164 -3.78 25.29 -6.62
N SER A 165 -3.58 24.89 -7.87
CA SER A 165 -3.93 25.72 -9.04
C SER A 165 -5.41 25.73 -9.42
N ASN A 166 -6.25 24.95 -8.75
CA ASN A 166 -7.72 24.94 -8.94
C ASN A 166 -8.47 25.66 -7.79
N LEU A 167 -7.74 26.38 -6.92
CA LEU A 167 -8.31 27.17 -5.81
C LEU A 167 -8.11 28.67 -5.99
N ASP A 168 -7.49 29.08 -7.11
CA ASP A 168 -7.41 30.47 -7.62
C ASP A 168 -8.31 30.60 -8.85
#